data_399a61a4b5a5ac5f91160b912b8344e0
#
_entry.id   399a61a4b5a5ac5f91160b912b8344e0
#
_cell.length_a   1.000
_cell.length_b   1.000
_cell.length_c   1.000
_cell.angle_alpha   90.00
_cell.angle_beta   90.00
_cell.angle_gamma   90.00
#
_symmetry.space_group_name_H-M   'P 1'
#
loop_
_entity.id
_entity.type
_entity.pdbx_description
1 polymer ?
#
loop_
_entity_poly.entity_id
_entity_poly.type
_entity_poly.pdbx_seq_one_letter_code
_entity_poly.pdbx_strand_id
1 'polypeptide(L)'
;VVLGLGSYGILIGVHHMVRTRRDVFIAPMSGFLFCTGAGGLMVLTWPELNTLEQWAGFLLLVLLGTGQTWMVFRGLLIGRLPLAWSQAGMVALQRRQLHGPHGAISCFERGWDADEEHLNPMAYVALHRIHLYLDEPEVAKKWLEAFEDAGGESAVAPEWIGAIHLSLQEMG
;
A
#
# COMPACT_ATOMS: atom_id res chain seq x y z
N VAL A 1 21.93 -17.32 14.69
CA VAL A 1 21.98 -15.86 14.51
C VAL A 1 20.90 -15.39 13.53
N VAL A 2 20.87 -15.90 12.28
CA VAL A 2 19.92 -15.45 11.23
C VAL A 2 18.46 -15.66 11.64
N LEU A 3 18.10 -16.82 12.19
CA LEU A 3 16.77 -17.09 12.72
C LEU A 3 16.37 -16.12 13.85
N GLY A 4 17.28 -15.84 14.79
CA GLY A 4 17.02 -14.92 15.90
C GLY A 4 16.78 -13.48 15.40
N LEU A 5 17.59 -13.01 14.45
CA LEU A 5 17.41 -11.69 13.84
C LEU A 5 16.11 -11.61 13.06
N GLY A 6 15.78 -12.66 12.30
CA GLY A 6 14.51 -12.74 11.56
C GLY A 6 13.30 -12.72 12.48
N SER A 7 13.30 -13.52 13.57
CA SER A 7 12.21 -13.55 14.56
C SER A 7 12.05 -12.20 15.26
N TYR A 8 13.15 -11.58 15.69
CA TYR A 8 13.14 -10.27 16.33
C TYR A 8 12.59 -9.18 15.40
N GLY A 9 13.04 -9.17 14.13
CA GLY A 9 12.56 -8.23 13.15
C GLY A 9 11.07 -8.42 12.80
N ILE A 10 10.56 -9.67 12.76
CA ILE A 10 9.12 -9.94 12.58
C ILE A 10 8.34 -9.35 13.75
N LEU A 11 8.79 -9.57 15.00
CA LEU A 11 8.11 -9.03 16.18
C LEU A 11 8.06 -7.50 16.17
N ILE A 12 9.17 -6.84 15.80
CA ILE A 12 9.21 -5.38 15.65
C ILE A 12 8.29 -4.94 14.51
N GLY A 13 8.36 -5.57 13.34
CA GLY A 13 7.55 -5.23 12.19
C GLY A 13 6.05 -5.37 12.49
N VAL A 14 5.64 -6.46 13.11
CA VAL A 14 4.25 -6.67 13.56
C VAL A 14 3.84 -5.61 14.60
N HIS A 15 4.71 -5.32 15.58
CA HIS A 15 4.45 -4.27 16.56
C HIS A 15 4.24 -2.90 15.90
N HIS A 16 5.08 -2.55 14.93
CA HIS A 16 4.94 -1.32 14.15
C HIS A 16 3.66 -1.30 13.30
N MET A 17 3.33 -2.41 12.63
CA MET A 17 2.08 -2.52 11.85
C MET A 17 0.83 -2.29 12.72
N VAL A 18 0.82 -2.84 13.94
CA VAL A 18 -0.31 -2.69 14.87
C VAL A 18 -0.40 -1.27 15.43
N ARG A 19 0.75 -0.62 15.70
CA ARG A 19 0.78 0.67 16.39
C ARG A 19 0.75 1.89 15.46
N THR A 20 1.37 1.82 14.29
CA THR A 20 1.55 2.96 13.39
C THR A 20 0.92 2.76 12.00
N ARG A 21 0.44 1.57 11.68
CA ARG A 21 -0.11 1.15 10.37
C ARG A 21 0.78 1.46 9.15
N ARG A 22 2.04 1.86 9.35
CA ARG A 22 2.92 2.38 8.29
C ARG A 22 4.10 1.49 7.90
N ASP A 23 4.34 0.37 8.61
CA ASP A 23 5.55 -0.41 8.37
C ASP A 23 5.31 -1.59 7.42
N VAL A 24 5.41 -1.29 6.13
CA VAL A 24 5.25 -2.26 5.03
C VAL A 24 6.56 -2.99 4.71
N PHE A 25 7.69 -2.62 5.33
CA PHE A 25 9.02 -3.09 4.89
C PHE A 25 9.73 -4.02 5.89
N ILE A 26 9.68 -3.73 7.18
CA ILE A 26 10.46 -4.49 8.18
C ILE A 26 9.93 -5.93 8.32
N ALA A 27 8.62 -6.13 8.43
CA ALA A 27 8.04 -7.45 8.58
C ALA A 27 8.32 -8.38 7.38
N PRO A 28 8.12 -7.96 6.10
CA PRO A 28 8.48 -8.77 4.93
C PRO A 28 9.97 -9.11 4.83
N MET A 29 10.87 -8.14 5.08
CA MET A 29 12.32 -8.37 5.02
C MET A 29 12.79 -9.32 6.13
N SER A 30 12.25 -9.15 7.33
CA SER A 30 12.56 -10.02 8.47
C SER A 30 12.00 -11.42 8.27
N GLY A 31 10.82 -11.55 7.67
CA GLY A 31 10.24 -12.83 7.28
C GLY A 31 11.09 -13.55 6.24
N PHE A 32 11.67 -12.85 5.27
CA PHE A 32 12.60 -13.43 4.32
C PHE A 32 13.86 -13.98 5.01
N LEU A 33 14.46 -13.22 5.93
CA LEU A 33 15.60 -13.69 6.73
C LEU A 33 15.23 -14.92 7.58
N PHE A 34 14.04 -14.92 8.18
CA PHE A 34 13.56 -16.05 8.97
C PHE A 34 13.39 -17.30 8.11
N CYS A 35 12.73 -17.21 6.96
CA CYS A 35 12.55 -18.33 6.02
C CYS A 35 13.90 -18.86 5.51
N THR A 36 14.84 -17.97 5.18
CA THR A 36 16.19 -18.35 4.76
C THR A 36 16.94 -19.09 5.86
N GLY A 37 16.84 -18.60 7.11
CA GLY A 37 17.45 -19.24 8.27
C GLY A 37 16.84 -20.60 8.59
N ALA A 38 15.50 -20.72 8.50
CA ALA A 38 14.78 -21.98 8.72
C ALA A 38 15.12 -23.01 7.62
N GLY A 39 15.17 -22.57 6.36
CA GLY A 39 15.58 -23.42 5.24
C GLY A 39 17.02 -23.92 5.37
N GLY A 40 17.95 -23.04 5.75
CA GLY A 40 19.34 -23.42 6.00
C GLY A 40 19.49 -24.44 7.15
N LEU A 41 18.75 -24.23 8.25
CA LEU A 41 18.73 -25.19 9.35
C LEU A 41 18.19 -26.55 8.90
N MET A 42 17.08 -26.55 8.15
CA MET A 42 16.46 -27.77 7.61
C MET A 42 17.44 -28.56 6.72
N VAL A 43 18.18 -27.87 5.85
CA VAL A 43 19.19 -28.52 4.98
C VAL A 43 20.31 -29.15 5.80
N LEU A 44 20.77 -28.46 6.87
CA LEU A 44 21.85 -28.97 7.72
C LEU A 44 21.44 -30.19 8.54
N THR A 45 20.20 -30.24 9.00
CA THR A 45 19.68 -31.34 9.85
C THR A 45 19.05 -32.47 9.04
N TRP A 46 18.85 -32.28 7.73
CA TRP A 46 18.14 -33.23 6.84
C TRP A 46 18.60 -34.66 6.94
N PRO A 47 19.93 -34.97 6.95
CA PRO A 47 20.41 -36.35 7.05
C PRO A 47 20.10 -37.04 8.35
N GLU A 48 19.85 -36.30 9.42
CA GLU A 48 19.61 -36.81 10.77
C GLU A 48 18.12 -37.04 11.06
N LEU A 49 17.22 -36.51 10.20
CA LEU A 49 15.78 -36.58 10.38
C LEU A 49 15.21 -37.88 9.81
N ASN A 50 14.20 -38.43 10.48
CA ASN A 50 13.42 -39.51 9.90
C ASN A 50 12.43 -38.99 8.81
N THR A 51 11.84 -39.90 8.04
CA THR A 51 10.96 -39.53 6.91
C THR A 51 9.77 -38.66 7.32
N LEU A 52 9.20 -38.88 8.51
CA LEU A 52 8.06 -38.09 9.00
C LEU A 52 8.51 -36.64 9.33
N GLU A 53 9.65 -36.51 10.01
CA GLU A 53 10.22 -35.20 10.36
C GLU A 53 10.64 -34.41 9.12
N GLN A 54 11.19 -35.07 8.08
CA GLN A 54 11.51 -34.47 6.79
C GLN A 54 10.25 -33.91 6.12
N TRP A 55 9.15 -34.67 6.06
CA TRP A 55 7.89 -34.19 5.49
C TRP A 55 7.28 -33.05 6.31
N ALA A 56 7.28 -33.16 7.64
CA ALA A 56 6.79 -32.10 8.52
C ALA A 56 7.58 -30.80 8.35
N GLY A 57 8.91 -30.89 8.31
CA GLY A 57 9.79 -29.75 8.08
C GLY A 57 9.59 -29.12 6.70
N PHE A 58 9.45 -29.94 5.66
CA PHE A 58 9.14 -29.47 4.31
C PHE A 58 7.81 -28.71 4.24
N LEU A 59 6.74 -29.28 4.81
CA LEU A 59 5.44 -28.62 4.86
C LEU A 59 5.48 -27.29 5.64
N LEU A 60 6.21 -27.25 6.75
CA LEU A 60 6.42 -26.03 7.51
C LEU A 60 7.10 -24.94 6.68
N LEU A 61 8.16 -25.29 5.95
CA LEU A 61 8.87 -24.35 5.07
C LEU A 61 7.97 -23.85 3.93
N VAL A 62 7.15 -24.70 3.35
CA VAL A 62 6.18 -24.33 2.31
C VAL A 62 5.16 -23.34 2.88
N LEU A 63 4.61 -23.59 4.07
CA LEU A 63 3.68 -22.68 4.73
C LEU A 63 4.31 -21.32 5.05
N LEU A 64 5.52 -21.32 5.60
CA LEU A 64 6.26 -20.09 5.89
C LEU A 64 6.57 -19.31 4.62
N GLY A 65 7.04 -19.98 3.58
CA GLY A 65 7.34 -19.34 2.29
C GLY A 65 6.09 -18.77 1.61
N THR A 66 4.98 -19.49 1.66
CA THR A 66 3.69 -19.02 1.12
C THR A 66 3.18 -17.80 1.90
N GLY A 67 3.20 -17.86 3.23
CA GLY A 67 2.81 -16.73 4.08
C GLY A 67 3.69 -15.51 3.85
N GLN A 68 5.01 -15.72 3.70
CA GLN A 68 5.96 -14.64 3.39
C GLN A 68 5.69 -14.03 2.01
N THR A 69 5.46 -14.86 1.00
CA THR A 69 5.13 -14.39 -0.36
C THR A 69 3.85 -13.57 -0.34
N TRP A 70 2.83 -14.02 0.40
CA TRP A 70 1.59 -13.29 0.58
C TRP A 70 1.80 -11.92 1.24
N MET A 71 2.60 -11.85 2.33
CA MET A 71 2.90 -10.58 3.00
C MET A 71 3.62 -9.60 2.08
N VAL A 72 4.60 -10.08 1.29
CA VAL A 72 5.32 -9.26 0.31
C VAL A 72 4.37 -8.77 -0.79
N PHE A 73 3.54 -9.67 -1.33
CA PHE A 73 2.55 -9.32 -2.35
C PHE A 73 1.58 -8.26 -1.85
N ARG A 74 0.99 -8.48 -0.66
CA ARG A 74 0.05 -7.53 -0.06
C ARG A 74 0.72 -6.18 0.25
N GLY A 75 1.88 -6.18 0.88
CA GLY A 75 2.55 -4.95 1.28
C GLY A 75 3.16 -4.17 0.12
N LEU A 76 3.87 -4.84 -0.80
CA LEU A 76 4.60 -4.16 -1.87
C LEU A 76 3.76 -3.87 -3.10
N LEU A 77 2.77 -4.70 -3.41
CA LEU A 77 1.92 -4.53 -4.59
C LEU A 77 0.60 -3.88 -4.23
N ILE A 78 -0.20 -4.51 -3.39
CA ILE A 78 -1.54 -3.99 -3.06
C ILE A 78 -1.44 -2.66 -2.33
N GLY A 79 -0.58 -2.54 -1.31
CA GLY A 79 -0.41 -1.30 -0.54
C GLY A 79 0.13 -0.10 -1.33
N ARG A 80 0.65 -0.31 -2.56
CA ARG A 80 1.10 0.77 -3.45
C ARG A 80 0.08 1.15 -4.52
N LEU A 81 -0.98 0.36 -4.72
CA LEU A 81 -2.00 0.64 -5.73
C LEU A 81 -2.68 2.00 -5.54
N PRO A 82 -3.06 2.43 -4.31
CA PRO A 82 -3.66 3.75 -4.11
C PRO A 82 -2.76 4.89 -4.60
N LEU A 83 -1.48 4.82 -4.27
CA LEU A 83 -0.49 5.82 -4.71
C LEU A 83 -0.28 5.79 -6.23
N ALA A 84 -0.17 4.60 -6.82
CA ALA A 84 0.01 4.46 -8.28
C ALA A 84 -1.19 5.03 -9.05
N TRP A 85 -2.42 4.78 -8.59
CA TRP A 85 -3.62 5.35 -9.19
C TRP A 85 -3.70 6.86 -9.00
N SER A 86 -3.31 7.39 -7.83
CA SER A 86 -3.25 8.84 -7.59
C SER A 86 -2.23 9.52 -8.50
N GLN A 87 -1.07 8.90 -8.72
CA GLN A 87 -0.08 9.40 -9.69
C GLN A 87 -0.60 9.36 -11.12
N ALA A 88 -1.28 8.28 -11.52
CA ALA A 88 -1.91 8.20 -12.83
C ALA A 88 -2.99 9.28 -13.02
N GLY A 89 -3.78 9.55 -11.97
CA GLY A 89 -4.75 10.64 -11.94
C GLY A 89 -4.12 12.01 -12.16
N MET A 90 -2.98 12.29 -11.51
CA MET A 90 -2.23 13.53 -11.75
C MET A 90 -1.74 13.66 -13.19
N VAL A 91 -1.21 12.58 -13.77
CA VAL A 91 -0.77 12.60 -15.18
C VAL A 91 -1.96 12.85 -16.11
N ALA A 92 -3.12 12.25 -15.85
CA ALA A 92 -4.33 12.50 -16.63
C ALA A 92 -4.81 13.95 -16.49
N LEU A 93 -4.77 14.51 -15.26
CA LEU A 93 -5.11 15.90 -14.97
C LEU A 93 -4.20 16.87 -15.73
N GLN A 94 -2.90 16.68 -15.70
CA GLN A 94 -1.93 17.47 -16.48
C GLN A 94 -2.14 17.38 -17.98
N ARG A 95 -2.67 16.26 -18.49
CA ARG A 95 -3.07 16.07 -19.88
C ARG A 95 -4.47 16.62 -20.21
N ARG A 96 -5.12 17.27 -19.25
CA ARG A 96 -6.50 17.80 -19.39
C ARG A 96 -7.55 16.73 -19.66
N GLN A 97 -7.29 15.49 -19.26
CA GLN A 97 -8.20 14.36 -19.44
C GLN A 97 -8.96 14.11 -18.12
N LEU A 98 -10.09 14.78 -17.93
CA LEU A 98 -10.90 14.62 -16.71
C LEU A 98 -11.74 13.35 -16.73
N HIS A 99 -12.36 13.04 -17.88
CA HIS A 99 -13.34 11.96 -18.02
C HIS A 99 -12.78 10.75 -18.81
N GLY A 100 -13.51 9.63 -18.70
CA GLY A 100 -13.17 8.38 -19.39
C GLY A 100 -12.43 7.37 -18.50
N PRO A 101 -12.18 6.15 -18.99
CA PRO A 101 -11.64 5.05 -18.19
C PRO A 101 -10.21 5.27 -17.68
N HIS A 102 -9.48 6.20 -18.29
CA HIS A 102 -8.14 6.64 -17.92
C HIS A 102 -8.08 8.14 -17.60
N GLY A 103 -9.23 8.76 -17.38
CA GLY A 103 -9.33 10.16 -16.97
C GLY A 103 -8.96 10.35 -15.50
N ALA A 104 -8.72 11.61 -15.11
CA ALA A 104 -8.29 11.94 -13.75
C ALA A 104 -9.29 11.46 -12.71
N ILE A 105 -10.59 11.70 -12.92
CA ILE A 105 -11.64 11.27 -11.98
C ILE A 105 -11.59 9.77 -11.76
N SER A 106 -11.65 8.95 -12.83
CA SER A 106 -11.63 7.49 -12.71
C SER A 106 -10.35 6.96 -12.09
N CYS A 107 -9.20 7.62 -12.32
CA CYS A 107 -7.95 7.22 -11.68
C CYS A 107 -7.95 7.52 -10.18
N PHE A 108 -8.43 8.68 -9.77
CA PHE A 108 -8.51 9.03 -8.34
C PHE A 108 -9.56 8.18 -7.61
N GLU A 109 -10.72 7.90 -8.22
CA GLU A 109 -11.72 6.98 -7.66
C GLU A 109 -11.15 5.58 -7.46
N ARG A 110 -10.40 5.05 -8.43
CA ARG A 110 -9.69 3.77 -8.27
C ARG A 110 -8.60 3.82 -7.20
N GLY A 111 -7.92 4.96 -7.05
CA GLY A 111 -6.95 5.17 -5.98
C GLY A 111 -7.59 5.18 -4.60
N TRP A 112 -8.81 5.67 -4.50
CA TRP A 112 -9.63 5.61 -3.31
C TRP A 112 -10.15 4.19 -3.04
N ASP A 113 -10.71 3.51 -4.04
CA ASP A 113 -11.28 2.16 -3.93
C ASP A 113 -10.22 1.08 -3.67
N ALA A 114 -8.99 1.29 -4.16
CA ALA A 114 -7.88 0.37 -3.92
C ALA A 114 -7.31 0.43 -2.50
N ASP A 115 -7.66 1.44 -1.71
CA ASP A 115 -7.30 1.54 -0.30
C ASP A 115 -8.36 0.84 0.55
N GLU A 116 -7.99 -0.25 1.23
CA GLU A 116 -8.91 -1.05 2.05
C GLU A 116 -9.63 -0.23 3.15
N GLU A 117 -8.98 0.83 3.64
CA GLU A 117 -9.55 1.71 4.67
C GLU A 117 -10.20 2.95 4.07
N HIS A 118 -10.15 3.14 2.75
CA HIS A 118 -10.63 4.33 2.05
C HIS A 118 -10.05 5.64 2.63
N LEU A 119 -8.78 5.61 3.05
CA LEU A 119 -8.09 6.73 3.70
C LEU A 119 -7.06 7.41 2.78
N ASN A 120 -7.17 7.25 1.45
CA ASN A 120 -6.23 7.89 0.52
C ASN A 120 -6.52 9.40 0.39
N PRO A 121 -5.92 10.28 1.22
CA PRO A 121 -6.24 11.71 1.24
C PRO A 121 -5.83 12.40 -0.07
N MET A 122 -4.89 11.84 -0.83
CA MET A 122 -4.49 12.37 -2.13
C MET A 122 -5.63 12.25 -3.15
N ALA A 123 -6.41 11.17 -3.11
CA ALA A 123 -7.58 10.99 -3.97
C ALA A 123 -8.70 11.95 -3.57
N TYR A 124 -8.98 12.07 -2.29
CA TYR A 124 -10.03 12.96 -1.77
C TYR A 124 -9.82 14.43 -2.17
N VAL A 125 -8.62 14.98 -1.93
CA VAL A 125 -8.34 16.37 -2.27
C VAL A 125 -8.45 16.64 -3.77
N ALA A 126 -8.01 15.66 -4.59
CA ALA A 126 -8.09 15.78 -6.04
C ALA A 126 -9.55 15.75 -6.52
N LEU A 127 -10.35 14.79 -6.07
CA LEU A 127 -11.76 14.66 -6.44
C LEU A 127 -12.57 15.87 -5.99
N HIS A 128 -12.38 16.34 -4.75
CA HIS A 128 -13.02 17.56 -4.27
C HIS A 128 -12.74 18.75 -5.19
N ARG A 129 -11.49 19.02 -5.54
CA ARG A 129 -11.13 20.17 -6.37
C ARG A 129 -11.57 20.04 -7.82
N ILE A 130 -11.52 18.83 -8.38
CA ILE A 130 -12.01 18.57 -9.73
C ILE A 130 -13.53 18.81 -9.84
N HIS A 131 -14.32 18.32 -8.86
CA HIS A 131 -15.76 18.52 -8.86
C HIS A 131 -16.16 19.99 -8.60
N LEU A 132 -15.36 20.75 -7.83
CA LEU A 132 -15.54 22.21 -7.76
C LEU A 132 -15.27 22.88 -9.10
N TYR A 133 -14.23 22.46 -9.82
CA TYR A 133 -13.92 22.99 -11.15
C TYR A 133 -15.02 22.67 -12.19
N LEU A 134 -15.68 21.53 -12.05
CA LEU A 134 -16.80 21.10 -12.92
C LEU A 134 -18.16 21.73 -12.53
N ASP A 135 -18.19 22.63 -11.54
CA ASP A 135 -19.42 23.24 -11.01
C ASP A 135 -20.39 22.21 -10.42
N GLU A 136 -19.86 21.19 -9.75
CA GLU A 136 -20.60 20.12 -9.09
C GLU A 136 -20.44 20.20 -7.54
N PRO A 137 -20.97 21.24 -6.87
CA PRO A 137 -20.68 21.54 -5.46
C PRO A 137 -21.16 20.46 -4.49
N GLU A 138 -22.27 19.78 -4.80
CA GLU A 138 -22.80 18.72 -3.94
C GLU A 138 -21.90 17.47 -3.92
N VAL A 139 -21.29 17.14 -5.05
CA VAL A 139 -20.32 16.04 -5.14
C VAL A 139 -19.01 16.44 -4.48
N ALA A 140 -18.55 17.66 -4.75
CA ALA A 140 -17.35 18.20 -4.14
C ALA A 140 -17.43 18.23 -2.62
N LYS A 141 -18.60 18.57 -2.06
CA LYS A 141 -18.83 18.59 -0.60
C LYS A 141 -18.67 17.22 0.03
N LYS A 142 -19.20 16.16 -0.60
CA LYS A 142 -19.03 14.78 -0.10
C LYS A 142 -17.56 14.39 -0.03
N TRP A 143 -16.78 14.75 -1.05
CA TRP A 143 -15.34 14.46 -1.07
C TRP A 143 -14.58 15.30 -0.04
N LEU A 144 -15.03 16.54 0.27
CA LEU A 144 -14.43 17.37 1.30
C LEU A 144 -14.65 16.78 2.70
N GLU A 145 -15.86 16.36 3.02
CA GLU A 145 -16.19 15.74 4.31
C GLU A 145 -15.33 14.48 4.53
N ALA A 146 -15.27 13.60 3.51
CA ALA A 146 -14.42 12.40 3.56
C ALA A 146 -12.91 12.73 3.63
N PHE A 147 -12.47 13.84 3.04
CA PHE A 147 -11.09 14.32 3.13
C PHE A 147 -10.73 14.79 4.53
N GLU A 148 -11.61 15.50 5.19
CA GLU A 148 -11.43 15.94 6.58
C GLU A 148 -11.34 14.75 7.54
N ASP A 149 -12.19 13.73 7.35
CA ASP A 149 -12.17 12.48 8.11
C ASP A 149 -10.86 11.68 7.89
N ALA A 150 -10.29 11.76 6.70
CA ALA A 150 -9.01 11.12 6.35
C ALA A 150 -7.76 11.92 6.84
N GLY A 151 -7.96 12.99 7.61
CA GLY A 151 -6.89 13.82 8.16
C GLY A 151 -6.70 15.18 7.47
N GLY A 152 -7.51 15.50 6.48
CA GLY A 152 -7.52 16.76 5.79
C GLY A 152 -6.20 17.13 5.13
N GLU A 153 -5.93 18.43 5.01
CA GLU A 153 -4.71 18.95 4.38
C GLU A 153 -3.41 18.52 5.09
N SER A 154 -3.47 18.23 6.39
CA SER A 154 -2.29 17.79 7.14
C SER A 154 -1.79 16.39 6.72
N ALA A 155 -2.63 15.60 6.06
CA ALA A 155 -2.31 14.26 5.59
C ALA A 155 -1.73 14.24 4.15
N VAL A 156 -1.71 15.39 3.46
CA VAL A 156 -1.27 15.51 2.06
C VAL A 156 -0.09 16.47 1.96
N ALA A 157 0.91 16.12 1.16
CA ALA A 157 2.04 17.01 0.91
C ALA A 157 1.58 18.30 0.20
N PRO A 158 2.03 19.48 0.64
CA PRO A 158 1.64 20.77 0.04
C PRO A 158 1.90 20.85 -1.46
N GLU A 159 2.98 20.21 -1.92
CA GLU A 159 3.35 20.16 -3.33
C GLU A 159 2.28 19.45 -4.17
N TRP A 160 1.65 18.41 -3.62
CA TRP A 160 0.56 17.69 -4.28
C TRP A 160 -0.68 18.57 -4.45
N ILE A 161 -1.05 19.28 -3.38
CA ILE A 161 -2.17 20.23 -3.39
C ILE A 161 -1.92 21.34 -4.41
N GLY A 162 -0.72 21.89 -4.41
CA GLY A 162 -0.29 22.91 -5.36
C GLY A 162 -0.32 22.44 -6.82
N ALA A 163 0.13 21.20 -7.07
CA ALA A 163 0.13 20.62 -8.41
C ALA A 163 -1.30 20.41 -8.97
N ILE A 164 -2.24 19.99 -8.13
CA ILE A 164 -3.66 19.87 -8.52
C ILE A 164 -4.22 21.25 -8.87
N HIS A 165 -3.99 22.24 -8.01
CA HIS A 165 -4.49 23.59 -8.21
C HIS A 165 -3.96 24.21 -9.50
N LEU A 166 -2.65 24.10 -9.74
CA LEU A 166 -2.03 24.60 -10.96
C LEU A 166 -2.59 23.93 -12.21
N SER A 167 -2.73 22.60 -12.19
CA SER A 167 -3.27 21.85 -13.32
C SER A 167 -4.71 22.24 -13.67
N LEU A 168 -5.54 22.54 -12.67
CA LEU A 168 -6.92 23.01 -12.88
C LEU A 168 -6.97 24.45 -13.40
N GLN A 169 -6.09 25.32 -12.91
CA GLN A 169 -5.99 26.71 -13.41
C GLN A 169 -5.56 26.77 -14.89
N GLU A 170 -4.69 25.87 -15.33
CA GLU A 170 -4.23 25.80 -16.72
C GLU A 170 -5.31 25.25 -17.68
N MET A 171 -6.38 24.70 -17.16
CA MET A 171 -7.51 24.19 -17.97
C MET A 171 -8.61 25.22 -18.21
N GLY A 172 -8.76 26.18 -17.30
CA GLY A 172 -9.74 27.28 -17.42
C GLY A 172 -9.15 28.46 -18.15
#